data_3dca6146b6455dc189bab3bf18e5d8ea
#
_entry.id   3dca6146b6455dc189bab3bf18e5d8ea
#
_cell.length_a   1.000
_cell.length_b   1.000
_cell.length_c   1.000
_cell.angle_alpha   90.00
_cell.angle_beta   90.00
_cell.angle_gamma   90.00
#
_symmetry.space_group_name_H-M   'P 1'
#
loop_
_entity.id
_entity.type
_entity.pdbx_description
1 polymer ?
#
loop_
_entity_poly.entity_id
_entity_poly.type
_entity_poly.pdbx_seq_one_letter_code
_entity_poly.pdbx_strand_id
1 'polypeptide(L)'
;MDENRRTFEFAARFACEKGIARYTRFLDPVQEAEARQIACDCSAVFASWGGYEQAERKIGCFLPWGEEALRVNFPLVTLHSRYSSKFCSLSHRDLLGSFMALGLTRDSIGDIIIVDSDIYLFVVAQTADFIAQSMNSAGKVPLRFEPIDGEIQIPEPKGICFHDSLSSMRLDAVIASAYRLSRSEASELIRAGLVKLNHIPCERVDTAVAEGAMLSVRGRGRIQLRKIEGLTRKQRIGVTFFRYE
;
A
#
# COMPACT_ATOMS: atom_id res chain seq x y z
N MET A 1 -10.60 -22.71 0.25
CA MET A 1 -10.26 -21.87 -0.93
C MET A 1 -10.75 -20.47 -0.58
N ASP A 2 -9.86 -19.50 -0.58
CA ASP A 2 -10.14 -18.14 -0.12
C ASP A 2 -11.20 -17.48 -1.04
N GLU A 3 -12.17 -16.77 -0.47
CA GLU A 3 -13.27 -16.11 -1.19
C GLU A 3 -12.76 -15.09 -2.21
N ASN A 4 -11.69 -14.36 -1.84
CA ASN A 4 -11.03 -13.41 -2.73
C ASN A 4 -10.48 -14.09 -3.98
N ARG A 5 -9.83 -15.24 -3.84
CA ARG A 5 -9.26 -15.99 -4.95
C ARG A 5 -10.32 -16.37 -5.98
N ARG A 6 -11.46 -16.89 -5.53
CA ARG A 6 -12.58 -17.24 -6.43
C ARG A 6 -13.12 -16.02 -7.18
N THR A 7 -13.23 -14.89 -6.49
CA THR A 7 -13.69 -13.64 -7.08
C THR A 7 -12.73 -13.16 -8.16
N PHE A 8 -11.43 -13.22 -7.92
CA PHE A 8 -10.42 -12.81 -8.89
C PHE A 8 -10.35 -13.76 -10.09
N GLU A 9 -10.41 -15.08 -9.88
CA GLU A 9 -10.46 -16.05 -10.95
C GLU A 9 -11.69 -15.84 -11.84
N PHE A 10 -12.85 -15.59 -11.26
CA PHE A 10 -14.06 -15.27 -12.01
C PHE A 10 -13.89 -13.97 -12.82
N ALA A 11 -13.37 -12.92 -12.21
CA ALA A 11 -13.17 -11.62 -12.88
C ALA A 11 -12.18 -11.74 -14.06
N ALA A 12 -11.07 -12.45 -13.87
CA ALA A 12 -10.06 -12.67 -14.91
C ALA A 12 -10.62 -13.46 -16.10
N ARG A 13 -11.29 -14.58 -15.83
CA ARG A 13 -11.92 -15.40 -16.89
C ARG A 13 -13.02 -14.65 -17.62
N PHE A 14 -13.88 -13.95 -16.87
CA PHE A 14 -14.95 -13.14 -17.48
C PHE A 14 -14.39 -12.06 -18.41
N ALA A 15 -13.30 -11.37 -17.99
CA ALA A 15 -12.66 -10.37 -18.84
C ALA A 15 -12.16 -10.97 -20.16
N CYS A 16 -11.51 -12.14 -20.12
CA CYS A 16 -11.03 -12.83 -21.32
C CYS A 16 -12.17 -13.36 -22.20
N GLU A 17 -13.20 -13.96 -21.63
CA GLU A 17 -14.28 -14.59 -22.37
C GLU A 17 -15.25 -13.58 -22.99
N LYS A 18 -15.51 -12.47 -22.32
CA LYS A 18 -16.48 -11.47 -22.75
C LYS A 18 -15.85 -10.23 -23.40
N GLY A 19 -14.54 -10.08 -23.33
CA GLY A 19 -13.87 -8.89 -23.82
C GLY A 19 -14.22 -7.62 -23.04
N ILE A 20 -14.59 -7.75 -21.74
CA ILE A 20 -15.06 -6.63 -20.93
C ILE A 20 -14.21 -6.53 -19.66
N ALA A 21 -13.61 -5.37 -19.44
CA ALA A 21 -12.83 -5.06 -18.24
C ALA A 21 -13.64 -5.28 -16.94
N ARG A 22 -12.98 -5.84 -15.93
CA ARG A 22 -13.57 -6.07 -14.61
C ARG A 22 -12.72 -5.41 -13.53
N TYR A 23 -13.34 -4.49 -12.81
CA TYR A 23 -12.70 -3.78 -11.70
C TYR A 23 -12.94 -4.50 -10.38
N THR A 24 -11.95 -4.42 -9.51
CA THR A 24 -12.09 -4.76 -8.10
C THR A 24 -12.46 -3.52 -7.29
N ARG A 25 -12.72 -3.69 -6.02
CA ARG A 25 -12.61 -2.60 -5.03
C ARG A 25 -11.13 -2.38 -4.67
N PHE A 26 -10.85 -1.51 -3.69
CA PHE A 26 -9.48 -1.32 -3.22
C PHE A 26 -8.91 -2.58 -2.61
N LEU A 27 -7.83 -3.04 -3.18
CA LEU A 27 -7.02 -4.16 -2.72
C LEU A 27 -5.90 -3.67 -1.80
N ASP A 28 -5.56 -4.44 -0.81
CA ASP A 28 -4.28 -4.26 -0.13
C ASP A 28 -3.14 -4.88 -0.97
N PRO A 29 -1.87 -4.63 -0.62
CA PRO A 29 -0.74 -5.13 -1.41
C PRO A 29 -0.66 -6.66 -1.54
N VAL A 30 -1.20 -7.40 -0.55
CA VAL A 30 -1.25 -8.87 -0.61
C VAL A 30 -2.29 -9.34 -1.62
N GLN A 31 -3.48 -8.74 -1.55
CA GLN A 31 -4.58 -8.99 -2.49
C GLN A 31 -4.20 -8.57 -3.92
N GLU A 32 -3.50 -7.45 -4.09
CA GLU A 32 -3.01 -7.00 -5.40
C GLU A 32 -2.04 -8.02 -6.00
N ALA A 33 -1.09 -8.52 -5.20
CA ALA A 33 -0.13 -9.53 -5.67
C ALA A 33 -0.83 -10.85 -6.05
N GLU A 34 -1.82 -11.28 -5.27
CA GLU A 34 -2.66 -12.45 -5.58
C GLU A 34 -3.46 -12.25 -6.87
N ALA A 35 -4.13 -11.10 -7.02
CA ALA A 35 -4.90 -10.77 -8.21
C ALA A 35 -4.03 -10.75 -9.47
N ARG A 36 -2.82 -10.22 -9.38
CA ARG A 36 -1.84 -10.21 -10.48
C ARG A 36 -1.39 -11.61 -10.88
N GLN A 37 -1.15 -12.49 -9.90
CA GLN A 37 -0.79 -13.88 -10.16
C GLN A 37 -1.95 -14.62 -10.85
N ILE A 38 -3.17 -14.45 -10.37
CA ILE A 38 -4.38 -15.06 -10.95
C ILE A 38 -4.61 -14.58 -12.40
N ALA A 39 -4.40 -13.30 -12.66
CA ALA A 39 -4.50 -12.77 -14.02
C ALA A 39 -3.51 -13.47 -14.96
N CYS A 40 -2.26 -13.65 -14.52
CA CYS A 40 -1.25 -14.41 -15.27
C CYS A 40 -1.70 -15.85 -15.52
N ASP A 41 -2.19 -16.55 -14.51
CA ASP A 41 -2.67 -17.94 -14.60
C ASP A 41 -3.87 -18.08 -15.56
N CYS A 42 -4.69 -17.03 -15.67
CA CYS A 42 -5.87 -16.99 -16.55
C CYS A 42 -5.60 -16.35 -17.92
N SER A 43 -4.36 -15.98 -18.24
CA SER A 43 -4.00 -15.26 -19.47
C SER A 43 -4.74 -13.92 -19.64
N ALA A 44 -5.06 -13.24 -18.54
CA ALA A 44 -5.62 -11.90 -18.51
C ALA A 44 -4.52 -10.87 -18.29
N VAL A 45 -4.74 -9.63 -18.73
CA VAL A 45 -3.91 -8.48 -18.36
C VAL A 45 -4.42 -7.91 -17.04
N PHE A 46 -3.53 -7.52 -16.15
CA PHE A 46 -3.88 -6.89 -14.87
C PHE A 46 -3.23 -5.52 -14.74
N ALA A 47 -4.06 -4.52 -14.52
CA ALA A 47 -3.65 -3.17 -14.18
C ALA A 47 -4.14 -2.80 -12.78
N SER A 48 -3.46 -1.87 -12.10
CA SER A 48 -3.88 -1.39 -10.78
C SER A 48 -3.49 0.08 -10.60
N TRP A 49 -4.37 0.85 -9.93
CA TRP A 49 -4.15 2.25 -9.63
C TRP A 49 -4.82 2.66 -8.33
N GLY A 50 -4.15 3.49 -7.53
CA GLY A 50 -4.66 3.96 -6.24
C GLY A 50 -4.85 5.47 -6.13
N GLY A 51 -4.71 6.20 -7.27
CA GLY A 51 -4.88 7.66 -7.32
C GLY A 51 -3.57 8.44 -7.29
N TYR A 52 -2.47 7.82 -6.90
CA TYR A 52 -1.12 8.38 -6.94
C TYR A 52 -0.07 7.26 -7.02
N GLU A 53 1.16 7.60 -7.37
CA GLU A 53 2.21 6.63 -7.73
C GLU A 53 2.58 5.67 -6.59
N GLN A 54 2.70 6.18 -5.35
CA GLN A 54 3.12 5.41 -4.18
C GLN A 54 1.94 4.78 -3.40
N ALA A 55 0.75 4.72 -3.99
CA ALA A 55 -0.44 4.20 -3.32
C ALA A 55 -0.23 2.75 -2.83
N GLU A 56 -0.49 2.53 -1.54
CA GLU A 56 -0.47 1.18 -0.94
C GLU A 56 -1.73 0.39 -1.32
N ARG A 57 -2.89 1.05 -1.33
CA ARG A 57 -4.16 0.43 -1.71
C ARG A 57 -4.56 0.85 -3.12
N LYS A 58 -4.90 -0.13 -3.96
CA LYS A 58 -5.18 0.10 -5.36
C LYS A 58 -6.45 -0.61 -5.81
N ILE A 59 -7.18 0.00 -6.71
CA ILE A 59 -8.24 -0.69 -7.47
C ILE A 59 -7.54 -1.50 -8.56
N GLY A 60 -7.84 -2.79 -8.63
CA GLY A 60 -7.38 -3.67 -9.70
C GLY A 60 -8.35 -3.67 -10.86
N CYS A 61 -7.84 -3.95 -12.05
CA CYS A 61 -8.62 -4.15 -13.27
C CYS A 61 -8.09 -5.36 -14.02
N PHE A 62 -8.96 -6.33 -14.27
CA PHE A 62 -8.71 -7.45 -15.17
C PHE A 62 -9.18 -7.06 -16.57
N LEU A 63 -8.28 -7.18 -17.54
CA LEU A 63 -8.48 -6.81 -18.94
C LEU A 63 -8.36 -8.04 -19.83
N PRO A 64 -9.04 -8.07 -21.01
CA PRO A 64 -8.79 -9.08 -22.00
C PRO A 64 -7.33 -9.08 -22.48
N TRP A 65 -6.89 -10.20 -22.98
CA TRP A 65 -5.57 -10.30 -23.62
C TRP A 65 -5.44 -9.32 -24.80
N GLY A 66 -4.33 -8.61 -24.87
CA GLY A 66 -4.07 -7.63 -25.93
C GLY A 66 -4.51 -6.19 -25.63
N GLU A 67 -5.25 -5.95 -24.55
CA GLU A 67 -5.59 -4.60 -24.10
C GLU A 67 -4.40 -3.91 -23.41
N GLU A 68 -4.30 -2.58 -23.61
CA GLU A 68 -3.24 -1.77 -23.02
C GLU A 68 -3.61 -1.34 -21.58
N ALA A 69 -2.84 -1.76 -20.61
CA ALA A 69 -3.01 -1.37 -19.20
C ALA A 69 -2.96 0.15 -18.98
N LEU A 70 -2.28 0.89 -19.84
CA LEU A 70 -2.12 2.36 -19.76
C LEU A 70 -3.40 3.14 -20.09
N ARG A 71 -4.40 2.52 -20.72
CA ARG A 71 -5.66 3.17 -21.11
C ARG A 71 -6.82 2.93 -20.14
N VAL A 72 -6.54 2.34 -19.00
CA VAL A 72 -7.59 2.02 -18.02
C VAL A 72 -8.01 3.26 -17.28
N ASN A 73 -9.29 3.60 -17.38
CA ASN A 73 -9.90 4.63 -16.53
C ASN A 73 -10.45 3.98 -15.26
N PHE A 74 -9.75 4.16 -14.15
CA PHE A 74 -10.12 3.56 -12.88
C PHE A 74 -11.30 4.32 -12.24
N PRO A 75 -12.33 3.61 -11.71
CA PRO A 75 -13.49 4.22 -11.06
C PRO A 75 -13.13 4.74 -9.66
N LEU A 76 -12.26 5.72 -9.60
CA LEU A 76 -11.67 6.31 -8.41
C LEU A 76 -11.91 7.82 -8.41
N VAL A 77 -12.25 8.34 -7.24
CA VAL A 77 -12.35 9.78 -6.98
C VAL A 77 -11.46 10.13 -5.80
N THR A 78 -10.77 11.25 -5.90
CA THR A 78 -10.04 11.81 -4.77
C THR A 78 -10.88 12.90 -4.13
N LEU A 79 -11.10 12.74 -2.83
CA LEU A 79 -11.77 13.74 -1.99
C LEU A 79 -10.72 14.47 -1.17
N HIS A 80 -10.86 15.78 -1.08
CA HIS A 80 -10.01 16.65 -0.28
C HIS A 80 -10.84 17.34 0.80
N SER A 81 -10.24 17.48 1.97
CA SER A 81 -10.76 18.31 3.06
C SER A 81 -9.61 19.01 3.77
N ARG A 82 -9.91 20.15 4.36
CA ARG A 82 -8.95 20.90 5.17
C ARG A 82 -9.51 21.15 6.57
N TYR A 83 -8.65 21.00 7.58
CA TYR A 83 -9.03 21.26 8.97
C TYR A 83 -8.03 22.21 9.65
N SER A 84 -8.43 22.79 10.80
CA SER A 84 -7.54 23.65 11.57
C SER A 84 -6.66 22.84 12.51
N SER A 85 -5.39 22.65 12.16
CA SER A 85 -4.42 21.91 12.98
C SER A 85 -4.00 22.64 14.28
N LYS A 86 -4.38 23.93 14.43
CA LYS A 86 -4.02 24.73 15.62
C LYS A 86 -4.67 24.24 16.92
N PHE A 87 -5.82 23.57 16.82
CA PHE A 87 -6.62 23.18 17.98
C PHE A 87 -6.85 21.68 18.11
N CYS A 88 -6.55 20.93 17.06
CA CYS A 88 -6.82 19.49 17.00
C CYS A 88 -5.76 18.78 16.12
N SER A 89 -5.38 17.59 16.51
CA SER A 89 -4.66 16.65 15.64
C SER A 89 -5.60 15.55 15.22
N LEU A 90 -5.69 15.29 13.91
CA LEU A 90 -6.39 14.14 13.36
C LEU A 90 -5.38 13.05 13.01
N SER A 91 -5.66 11.85 13.44
CA SER A 91 -4.90 10.68 13.02
C SER A 91 -5.61 9.91 11.90
N HIS A 92 -4.86 9.11 11.17
CA HIS A 92 -5.42 8.16 10.20
C HIS A 92 -6.51 7.26 10.83
N ARG A 93 -6.33 6.88 12.11
CA ARG A 93 -7.27 6.03 12.84
C ARG A 93 -8.61 6.73 13.08
N ASP A 94 -8.58 8.02 13.42
CA ASP A 94 -9.79 8.80 13.68
C ASP A 94 -10.64 8.94 12.41
N LEU A 95 -9.98 9.25 11.29
CA LEU A 95 -10.62 9.33 9.98
C LEU A 95 -11.21 7.98 9.57
N LEU A 96 -10.40 6.90 9.62
CA LEU A 96 -10.86 5.57 9.26
C LEU A 96 -12.05 5.13 10.13
N GLY A 97 -11.99 5.39 11.44
CA GLY A 97 -13.09 5.09 12.37
C GLY A 97 -14.38 5.82 12.00
N SER A 98 -14.28 7.10 11.60
CA SER A 98 -15.45 7.89 11.17
C SER A 98 -16.04 7.37 9.86
N PHE A 99 -15.22 6.95 8.89
CA PHE A 99 -15.70 6.31 7.66
C PHE A 99 -16.41 4.98 7.93
N MET A 100 -15.83 4.14 8.80
CA MET A 100 -16.47 2.87 9.17
C MET A 100 -17.79 3.08 9.90
N ALA A 101 -17.92 4.15 10.70
CA ALA A 101 -19.17 4.51 11.37
C ALA A 101 -20.29 4.92 10.39
N LEU A 102 -19.96 5.36 9.18
CA LEU A 102 -20.93 5.62 8.10
C LEU A 102 -21.42 4.32 7.40
N GLY A 103 -20.98 3.16 7.85
CA GLY A 103 -21.32 1.87 7.22
C GLY A 103 -20.50 1.53 5.98
N LEU A 104 -19.43 2.29 5.69
CA LEU A 104 -18.53 2.02 4.57
C LEU A 104 -17.61 0.84 4.90
N THR A 105 -17.34 0.02 3.90
CA THR A 105 -16.39 -1.10 4.03
C THR A 105 -14.98 -0.66 3.71
N ARG A 106 -13.95 -1.33 4.28
CA ARG A 106 -12.55 -0.95 4.09
C ARG A 106 -12.09 -1.02 2.63
N ASP A 107 -12.72 -1.84 1.83
CA ASP A 107 -12.43 -2.02 0.41
C ASP A 107 -13.04 -0.92 -0.49
N SER A 108 -13.95 -0.11 0.03
CA SER A 108 -14.45 1.09 -0.67
C SER A 108 -13.52 2.31 -0.52
N ILE A 109 -12.51 2.20 0.35
CA ILE A 109 -11.58 3.28 0.69
C ILE A 109 -10.15 2.82 0.41
N GLY A 110 -9.42 3.64 -0.33
CA GLY A 110 -7.99 3.51 -0.59
C GLY A 110 -7.13 4.03 0.57
N ASP A 111 -6.12 4.79 0.21
CA ASP A 111 -5.26 5.43 1.18
C ASP A 111 -5.92 6.71 1.74
N ILE A 112 -5.57 7.04 2.97
CA ILE A 112 -5.92 8.28 3.64
C ILE A 112 -4.61 8.99 3.90
N ILE A 113 -4.44 10.18 3.35
CA ILE A 113 -3.21 10.95 3.50
C ILE A 113 -3.52 12.24 4.23
N ILE A 114 -2.75 12.50 5.28
CA ILE A 114 -2.81 13.74 6.05
C ILE A 114 -1.48 14.45 5.89
N VAL A 115 -1.51 15.62 5.30
CA VAL A 115 -0.32 16.48 5.14
C VAL A 115 -0.64 17.83 5.75
N ASP A 116 0.02 18.15 6.85
CA ASP A 116 -0.21 19.37 7.64
C ASP A 116 -1.69 19.50 8.07
N SER A 117 -2.47 20.28 7.34
CA SER A 117 -3.90 20.48 7.58
C SER A 117 -4.79 19.94 6.47
N ASP A 118 -4.22 19.38 5.44
CA ASP A 118 -4.93 18.85 4.28
C ASP A 118 -5.09 17.34 4.39
N ILE A 119 -6.28 16.86 4.06
CA ILE A 119 -6.64 15.45 4.06
C ILE A 119 -7.01 15.07 2.63
N TYR A 120 -6.35 14.05 2.11
CA TYR A 120 -6.69 13.42 0.83
C TYR A 120 -7.20 12.02 1.09
N LEU A 121 -8.36 11.72 0.52
CA LEU A 121 -9.02 10.44 0.64
C LEU A 121 -9.31 9.89 -0.75
N PHE A 122 -8.79 8.70 -1.04
CA PHE A 122 -9.06 7.99 -2.29
C PHE A 122 -10.20 7.01 -2.09
N VAL A 123 -11.25 7.11 -2.90
CA VAL A 123 -12.47 6.31 -2.74
C VAL A 123 -12.93 5.75 -4.08
N VAL A 124 -13.69 4.65 -4.06
CA VAL A 124 -14.40 4.21 -5.27
C VAL A 124 -15.44 5.28 -5.66
N ALA A 125 -15.55 5.56 -6.94
CA ALA A 125 -16.40 6.66 -7.45
C ALA A 125 -17.84 6.59 -6.93
N GLN A 126 -18.39 5.38 -6.76
CA GLN A 126 -19.75 5.15 -6.29
C GLN A 126 -20.01 5.65 -4.84
N THR A 127 -18.97 5.81 -4.02
CA THR A 127 -19.10 6.25 -2.62
C THR A 127 -18.72 7.70 -2.42
N ALA A 128 -18.17 8.38 -3.43
CA ALA A 128 -17.64 9.74 -3.30
C ALA A 128 -18.69 10.75 -2.85
N ASP A 129 -19.83 10.80 -3.53
CA ASP A 129 -20.92 11.74 -3.21
C ASP A 129 -21.51 11.47 -1.81
N PHE A 130 -21.67 10.19 -1.46
CA PHE A 130 -22.17 9.82 -0.13
C PHE A 130 -21.21 10.29 0.97
N ILE A 131 -19.90 10.14 0.80
CA ILE A 131 -18.90 10.60 1.77
C ILE A 131 -18.91 12.12 1.85
N ALA A 132 -18.91 12.81 0.70
CA ALA A 132 -18.91 14.28 0.65
C ALA A 132 -20.13 14.89 1.37
N GLN A 133 -21.29 14.24 1.30
CA GLN A 133 -22.53 14.70 1.93
C GLN A 133 -22.68 14.27 3.39
N SER A 134 -22.18 13.10 3.74
CA SER A 134 -22.46 12.46 5.05
C SER A 134 -21.35 12.67 6.07
N MET A 135 -20.10 12.87 5.62
CA MET A 135 -18.97 13.00 6.52
C MET A 135 -18.68 14.46 6.88
N ASN A 136 -19.33 14.93 7.93
CA ASN A 136 -19.22 16.31 8.39
C ASN A 136 -18.20 16.51 9.52
N SER A 137 -17.67 15.43 10.10
CA SER A 137 -16.65 15.48 11.17
C SER A 137 -15.90 14.17 11.33
N ALA A 138 -14.70 14.24 11.90
CA ALA A 138 -13.99 13.10 12.46
C ALA A 138 -13.71 13.38 13.94
N GLY A 139 -14.32 12.60 14.82
CA GLY A 139 -14.35 12.89 16.24
C GLY A 139 -14.96 14.27 16.51
N LYS A 140 -14.17 15.21 17.07
CA LYS A 140 -14.60 16.58 17.35
C LYS A 140 -14.22 17.60 16.27
N VAL A 141 -13.54 17.15 15.21
CA VAL A 141 -13.02 18.03 14.16
C VAL A 141 -14.03 18.10 13.03
N PRO A 142 -14.57 19.29 12.70
CA PRO A 142 -15.44 19.46 11.54
C PRO A 142 -14.64 19.27 10.26
N LEU A 143 -15.21 18.56 9.29
CA LEU A 143 -14.64 18.29 7.98
C LEU A 143 -15.67 18.56 6.90
N ARG A 144 -15.19 18.92 5.72
CA ARG A 144 -15.99 19.01 4.52
C ARG A 144 -15.16 18.44 3.37
N PHE A 145 -15.61 17.35 2.82
CA PHE A 145 -14.95 16.72 1.68
C PHE A 145 -15.52 17.22 0.36
N GLU A 146 -14.62 17.59 -0.55
CA GLU A 146 -14.95 18.00 -1.92
C GLU A 146 -14.13 17.18 -2.90
N PRO A 147 -14.71 16.72 -4.02
CA PRO A 147 -13.94 16.04 -5.04
C PRO A 147 -12.94 17.00 -5.67
N ILE A 148 -11.75 16.50 -5.96
CA ILE A 148 -10.73 17.24 -6.68
C ILE A 148 -10.28 16.45 -7.90
N ASP A 149 -10.07 17.17 -9.00
CA ASP A 149 -9.57 16.63 -10.25
C ASP A 149 -8.06 16.88 -10.38
N GLY A 150 -7.37 16.00 -11.09
CA GLY A 150 -5.96 16.13 -11.43
C GLY A 150 -5.01 15.28 -10.58
N GLU A 151 -3.76 15.26 -10.98
CA GLU A 151 -2.68 14.59 -10.26
C GLU A 151 -2.36 15.33 -8.96
N ILE A 152 -2.47 14.62 -7.85
CA ILE A 152 -2.12 15.16 -6.56
C ILE A 152 -0.64 14.89 -6.33
N GLN A 153 0.12 15.96 -6.15
CA GLN A 153 1.48 15.86 -5.66
C GLN A 153 1.43 15.59 -4.15
N ILE A 154 1.49 14.33 -3.80
CA ILE A 154 1.62 13.94 -2.41
C ILE A 154 3.09 14.11 -2.02
N PRO A 155 3.41 14.89 -0.98
CA PRO A 155 4.77 15.00 -0.50
C PRO A 155 5.32 13.62 -0.17
N GLU A 156 6.61 13.43 -0.40
CA GLU A 156 7.27 12.21 0.07
C GLU A 156 6.99 11.99 1.56
N PRO A 157 6.77 10.75 1.98
CA PRO A 157 6.54 10.44 3.39
C PRO A 157 7.70 10.95 4.23
N LYS A 158 7.39 11.50 5.41
CA LYS A 158 8.42 11.93 6.35
C LYS A 158 9.20 10.72 6.83
N GLY A 159 10.52 10.87 6.89
CA GLY A 159 11.40 9.79 7.29
C GLY A 159 12.86 10.12 7.08
N ILE A 160 13.72 9.18 7.46
CA ILE A 160 15.17 9.35 7.45
C ILE A 160 15.82 8.31 6.55
N CYS A 161 16.60 8.77 5.57
CA CYS A 161 17.50 7.90 4.82
C CYS A 161 18.77 7.61 5.63
N PHE A 162 19.23 6.37 5.61
CA PHE A 162 20.51 5.97 6.18
C PHE A 162 21.15 4.86 5.36
N HIS A 163 22.48 4.80 5.41
CA HIS A 163 23.28 3.84 4.66
C HIS A 163 23.87 2.79 5.58
N ASP A 164 23.98 1.57 5.09
CA ASP A 164 24.71 0.50 5.77
C ASP A 164 25.31 -0.48 4.72
N SER A 165 26.02 -1.49 5.21
CA SER A 165 26.57 -2.55 4.36
C SER A 165 26.28 -3.94 4.92
N LEU A 166 25.80 -4.82 4.06
CA LEU A 166 25.32 -6.16 4.42
C LEU A 166 26.29 -7.24 3.93
N SER A 167 26.35 -8.36 4.64
CA SER A 167 27.06 -9.54 4.17
C SER A 167 26.26 -10.35 3.13
N SER A 168 24.93 -10.20 3.13
CA SER A 168 24.01 -10.86 2.20
C SER A 168 22.66 -10.17 2.21
N MET A 169 21.83 -10.39 1.18
CA MET A 169 20.48 -9.89 1.07
C MET A 169 19.43 -10.80 1.72
N ARG A 170 19.83 -11.61 2.69
CA ARG A 170 18.93 -12.45 3.46
C ARG A 170 18.13 -11.61 4.46
N LEU A 171 16.88 -11.98 4.72
CA LEU A 171 15.99 -11.23 5.59
C LEU A 171 16.57 -11.03 7.00
N ASP A 172 17.21 -12.06 7.59
CA ASP A 172 17.86 -11.94 8.90
C ASP A 172 18.98 -10.89 8.92
N ALA A 173 19.78 -10.79 7.86
CA ALA A 173 20.85 -9.80 7.76
C ALA A 173 20.29 -8.38 7.51
N VAL A 174 19.27 -8.28 6.67
CA VAL A 174 18.62 -7.01 6.34
C VAL A 174 17.89 -6.43 7.57
N ILE A 175 17.11 -7.26 8.29
CA ILE A 175 16.41 -6.85 9.52
C ILE A 175 17.42 -6.45 10.62
N ALA A 176 18.48 -7.22 10.81
CA ALA A 176 19.53 -6.92 11.80
C ALA A 176 20.11 -5.53 11.57
N SER A 177 20.49 -5.21 10.32
CA SER A 177 21.02 -3.91 9.95
C SER A 177 19.98 -2.80 10.05
N ALA A 178 18.82 -2.97 9.42
CA ALA A 178 17.78 -1.95 9.33
C ALA A 178 17.28 -1.48 10.71
N TYR A 179 17.19 -2.40 11.67
CA TYR A 179 16.66 -2.13 13.02
C TYR A 179 17.75 -2.09 14.11
N ARG A 180 19.04 -2.19 13.72
CA ARG A 180 20.19 -2.19 14.63
C ARG A 180 20.11 -3.31 15.68
N LEU A 181 19.84 -4.51 15.24
CA LEU A 181 19.73 -5.71 16.05
C LEU A 181 20.90 -6.67 15.78
N SER A 182 21.10 -7.60 16.69
CA SER A 182 21.94 -8.77 16.39
C SER A 182 21.22 -9.70 15.38
N ARG A 183 21.96 -10.52 14.66
CA ARG A 183 21.38 -11.52 13.73
C ARG A 183 20.51 -12.55 14.46
N SER A 184 20.83 -12.86 15.71
CA SER A 184 20.04 -13.76 16.56
C SER A 184 18.69 -13.16 16.86
N GLU A 185 18.64 -11.90 17.38
CA GLU A 185 17.40 -11.19 17.65
C GLU A 185 16.54 -11.02 16.40
N ALA A 186 17.14 -10.67 15.26
CA ALA A 186 16.43 -10.57 13.99
C ALA A 186 15.79 -11.92 13.60
N SER A 187 16.54 -13.03 13.75
CA SER A 187 16.06 -14.38 13.45
C SER A 187 14.92 -14.80 14.38
N GLU A 188 14.97 -14.43 15.65
CA GLU A 188 13.90 -14.70 16.63
C GLU A 188 12.60 -13.93 16.25
N LEU A 189 12.70 -12.64 15.90
CA LEU A 189 11.55 -11.84 15.47
C LEU A 189 10.93 -12.41 14.19
N ILE A 190 11.72 -12.85 13.24
CA ILE A 190 11.25 -13.46 11.98
C ILE A 190 10.49 -14.75 12.29
N ARG A 191 11.10 -15.70 13.04
CA ARG A 191 10.46 -16.97 13.41
C ARG A 191 9.21 -16.81 14.28
N ALA A 192 9.13 -15.73 15.05
CA ALA A 192 7.97 -15.40 15.85
C ALA A 192 6.81 -14.77 15.02
N GLY A 193 6.96 -14.63 13.68
CA GLY A 193 5.95 -14.02 12.80
C GLY A 193 5.75 -12.52 13.02
N LEU A 194 6.70 -11.84 13.68
CA LEU A 194 6.62 -10.41 13.98
C LEU A 194 7.17 -9.52 12.85
N VAL A 195 7.69 -10.14 11.79
CA VAL A 195 8.27 -9.46 10.62
C VAL A 195 7.37 -9.65 9.41
N LYS A 196 7.08 -8.55 8.71
CA LYS A 196 6.44 -8.59 7.39
C LYS A 196 7.42 -8.10 6.34
N LEU A 197 7.50 -8.84 5.24
CA LEU A 197 8.19 -8.45 4.01
C LEU A 197 7.12 -8.15 2.95
N ASN A 198 7.12 -6.93 2.41
CA ASN A 198 6.11 -6.47 1.46
C ASN A 198 4.67 -6.75 1.95
N HIS A 199 4.40 -6.38 3.20
CA HIS A 199 3.12 -6.54 3.91
C HIS A 199 2.74 -7.99 4.27
N ILE A 200 3.45 -9.01 3.76
CA ILE A 200 3.21 -10.43 4.03
C ILE A 200 4.04 -10.88 5.23
N PRO A 201 3.46 -11.54 6.24
CA PRO A 201 4.22 -12.18 7.32
C PRO A 201 5.24 -13.16 6.74
N CYS A 202 6.50 -13.07 7.19
CA CYS A 202 7.57 -13.93 6.72
C CYS A 202 8.29 -14.54 7.92
N GLU A 203 8.30 -15.88 8.01
CA GLU A 203 8.95 -16.65 9.09
C GLU A 203 10.27 -17.27 8.66
N ARG A 204 10.60 -17.17 7.36
CA ARG A 204 11.84 -17.71 6.81
C ARG A 204 12.96 -16.69 6.87
N VAL A 205 13.97 -17.00 7.68
CA VAL A 205 15.14 -16.12 7.92
C VAL A 205 16.03 -15.91 6.69
N ASP A 206 16.01 -16.87 5.77
CA ASP A 206 16.85 -16.91 4.56
C ASP A 206 16.19 -16.31 3.32
N THR A 207 14.96 -15.79 3.45
CA THR A 207 14.25 -15.14 2.35
C THR A 207 15.09 -14.01 1.77
N ALA A 208 15.23 -13.99 0.44
CA ALA A 208 15.94 -12.91 -0.25
C ALA A 208 15.10 -11.62 -0.23
N VAL A 209 15.77 -10.50 0.06
CA VAL A 209 15.15 -9.17 0.06
C VAL A 209 15.62 -8.41 -1.17
N ALA A 210 14.69 -7.94 -1.98
CA ALA A 210 14.97 -7.16 -3.19
C ALA A 210 14.99 -5.65 -2.91
N GLU A 211 15.56 -4.89 -3.83
CA GLU A 211 15.45 -3.43 -3.84
C GLU A 211 13.96 -3.01 -3.90
N GLY A 212 13.61 -1.94 -3.21
CA GLY A 212 12.23 -1.46 -3.07
C GLY A 212 11.43 -2.16 -1.97
N ALA A 213 11.93 -3.26 -1.39
CA ALA A 213 11.19 -4.04 -0.41
C ALA A 213 10.82 -3.25 0.85
N MET A 214 9.56 -3.40 1.28
CA MET A 214 9.04 -2.86 2.53
C MET A 214 9.20 -3.86 3.67
N LEU A 215 9.87 -3.44 4.72
CA LEU A 215 10.12 -4.20 5.95
C LEU A 215 9.28 -3.61 7.08
N SER A 216 8.52 -4.42 7.77
CA SER A 216 7.77 -3.99 8.96
C SER A 216 8.06 -4.94 10.10
N VAL A 217 8.46 -4.41 11.25
CA VAL A 217 8.66 -5.18 12.47
C VAL A 217 7.70 -4.68 13.54
N ARG A 218 6.92 -5.57 14.10
CA ARG A 218 5.92 -5.22 15.12
C ARG A 218 6.56 -4.49 16.30
N GLY A 219 6.05 -3.28 16.59
CA GLY A 219 6.58 -2.41 17.65
C GLY A 219 7.84 -1.63 17.32
N ARG A 220 8.36 -1.73 16.06
CA ARG A 220 9.59 -1.02 15.64
C ARG A 220 9.43 -0.19 14.36
N GLY A 221 8.20 -0.14 13.79
CA GLY A 221 7.87 0.66 12.62
C GLY A 221 8.21 0.03 11.28
N ARG A 222 8.19 0.85 10.23
CA ARG A 222 8.43 0.43 8.83
C ARG A 222 9.73 1.03 8.29
N ILE A 223 10.45 0.23 7.51
CA ILE A 223 11.68 0.63 6.81
C ILE A 223 11.61 0.09 5.39
N GLN A 224 11.94 0.91 4.41
CA GLN A 224 12.09 0.50 3.02
C GLN A 224 13.56 0.31 2.67
N LEU A 225 13.90 -0.77 2.00
CA LEU A 225 15.17 -0.93 1.32
C LEU A 225 15.12 -0.19 -0.01
N ARG A 226 15.51 1.09 -0.02
CA ARG A 226 15.38 1.95 -1.21
C ARG A 226 16.31 1.59 -2.35
N LYS A 227 17.57 1.23 -2.01
CA LYS A 227 18.59 1.00 -3.03
C LYS A 227 19.62 -0.02 -2.60
N ILE A 228 20.09 -0.80 -3.57
CA ILE A 228 21.26 -1.67 -3.47
C ILE A 228 22.40 -1.02 -4.26
N GLU A 229 23.47 -0.57 -3.58
CA GLU A 229 24.54 0.27 -4.14
C GLU A 229 25.71 -0.54 -4.73
N GLY A 230 25.63 -1.88 -4.70
CA GLY A 230 26.69 -2.75 -5.16
C GLY A 230 27.69 -3.13 -4.05
N LEU A 231 28.85 -3.68 -4.45
CA LEU A 231 29.86 -4.18 -3.50
C LEU A 231 30.79 -3.06 -3.01
N THR A 232 30.96 -2.99 -1.71
CA THR A 232 31.96 -2.13 -1.07
C THR A 232 33.37 -2.71 -1.25
N ARG A 233 34.42 -1.93 -0.93
CA ARG A 233 35.82 -2.39 -0.93
C ARG A 233 36.06 -3.62 -0.04
N LYS A 234 35.21 -3.85 0.96
CA LYS A 234 35.26 -4.99 1.89
C LYS A 234 34.38 -6.16 1.44
N GLN A 235 33.98 -6.23 0.16
CA GLN A 235 33.11 -7.26 -0.42
C GLN A 235 31.75 -7.37 0.29
N ARG A 236 31.22 -6.28 0.83
CA ARG A 236 29.89 -6.20 1.42
C ARG A 236 28.96 -5.45 0.47
N ILE A 237 27.67 -5.74 0.54
CA ILE A 237 26.65 -5.10 -0.28
C ILE A 237 26.25 -3.77 0.38
N GLY A 238 26.54 -2.65 -0.28
CA GLY A 238 26.07 -1.33 0.15
C GLY A 238 24.57 -1.19 -0.06
N VAL A 239 23.88 -0.63 0.92
CA VAL A 239 22.41 -0.45 0.86
C VAL A 239 21.99 0.89 1.44
N THR A 240 20.92 1.45 0.89
CA THR A 240 20.24 2.64 1.43
C THR A 240 18.86 2.24 1.94
N PHE A 241 18.62 2.52 3.21
CA PHE A 241 17.33 2.35 3.86
C PHE A 241 16.62 3.69 4.02
N PHE A 242 15.29 3.64 4.04
CA PHE A 242 14.43 4.75 4.43
C PHE A 242 13.52 4.31 5.57
N ARG A 243 13.65 4.97 6.73
CA ARG A 243 12.79 4.74 7.89
C ARG A 243 11.66 5.75 7.89
N TYR A 244 10.43 5.25 7.88
CA TYR A 244 9.23 6.08 8.03
C TYR A 244 9.08 6.57 9.47
N GLU A 245 8.65 7.82 9.64
CA GLU A 245 8.30 8.41 10.94
C GLU A 245 6.90 7.97 11.40
#